data_0b33f70df1a0b7521f5ed176647c9311
#
_entry.id   0b33f70df1a0b7521f5ed176647c9311
#
_cell.length_a   1.000
_cell.length_b   1.000
_cell.length_c   1.000
_cell.angle_alpha   90.00
_cell.angle_beta   90.00
_cell.angle_gamma   90.00
#
_symmetry.space_group_name_H-M   'P 1'
#
loop_
_entity.id
_entity.type
_entity.pdbx_description
1 polymer ?
#
loop_
_entity_poly.entity_id
_entity_poly.type
_entity_poly.pdbx_seq_one_letter_code
_entity_poly.pdbx_strand_id
1 'polypeptide(L)'
;TSLGDAIDSYLGVSIADYGAAVGQPIIRGMSGPRVKILKNGMVNRDVSGLGADHLNDVDLNDIEQIEIVKGPSSLLYANGTIGGIINVVDDCISAINYELPELKVGYETQSVNDGSSEFINFKNNFNGFNVNFGYKNTEFGNYDIPNGAIMHEEEDHDDHGDEDHHDE
;
A
#
# COMPACT_ATOMS: atom_id res chain seq x y z
N THR A 1 0.85 -2.11 9.54
CA THR A 1 -0.36 -2.69 8.89
C THR A 1 -0.53 -2.05 7.53
N SER A 2 -0.58 -2.84 6.45
CA SER A 2 -0.84 -2.36 5.08
C SER A 2 -2.35 -2.20 4.83
N LEU A 3 -2.74 -1.49 3.75
CA LEU A 3 -4.13 -1.44 3.33
C LEU A 3 -4.66 -2.84 3.03
N GLY A 4 -3.84 -3.69 2.42
CA GLY A 4 -4.17 -5.07 2.18
C GLY A 4 -4.56 -5.81 3.46
N ASP A 5 -3.74 -5.74 4.51
CA ASP A 5 -4.02 -6.39 5.80
C ASP A 5 -5.35 -5.92 6.42
N ALA A 6 -5.67 -4.63 6.26
CA ALA A 6 -6.90 -4.06 6.80
C ALA A 6 -8.18 -4.60 6.12
N ILE A 7 -8.06 -5.06 4.88
CA ILE A 7 -9.21 -5.50 4.06
C ILE A 7 -9.26 -7.00 3.77
N ASP A 8 -8.25 -7.77 4.13
CA ASP A 8 -8.15 -9.21 3.82
C ASP A 8 -9.30 -10.05 4.41
N SER A 9 -9.87 -9.60 5.52
CA SER A 9 -10.99 -10.29 6.17
C SER A 9 -12.33 -10.18 5.42
N TYR A 10 -12.44 -9.34 4.40
CA TYR A 10 -13.69 -9.13 3.69
C TYR A 10 -13.92 -10.17 2.60
N LEU A 11 -15.13 -10.73 2.54
CA LEU A 11 -15.51 -11.75 1.58
C LEU A 11 -15.25 -11.32 0.13
N GLY A 12 -14.48 -12.13 -0.62
CA GLY A 12 -14.13 -11.88 -2.02
C GLY A 12 -13.08 -10.78 -2.21
N VAL A 13 -12.36 -10.46 -1.14
CA VAL A 13 -11.15 -9.66 -1.15
C VAL A 13 -10.00 -10.56 -0.73
N SER A 14 -8.87 -10.45 -1.36
CA SER A 14 -7.60 -11.07 -1.00
C SER A 14 -6.46 -10.12 -1.30
N ILE A 15 -5.26 -10.47 -0.88
CA ILE A 15 -4.08 -9.64 -1.05
C ILE A 15 -3.09 -10.37 -1.94
N ALA A 16 -2.44 -9.65 -2.86
CA ALA A 16 -1.17 -10.08 -3.42
C ALA A 16 -0.06 -9.51 -2.51
N ASP A 17 0.50 -10.37 -1.70
CA ASP A 17 1.53 -10.02 -0.73
C ASP A 17 2.92 -10.30 -1.34
N TYR A 18 3.68 -9.24 -1.59
CA TYR A 18 5.06 -9.28 -2.05
C TYR A 18 6.04 -8.80 -0.97
N GLY A 19 5.64 -8.84 0.28
CA GLY A 19 6.42 -8.41 1.43
C GLY A 19 5.67 -7.45 2.34
N ALA A 20 6.26 -7.15 3.50
CA ALA A 20 5.61 -6.48 4.62
C ALA A 20 5.01 -5.08 4.34
N ALA A 21 5.41 -4.45 3.24
CA ALA A 21 4.94 -3.12 2.85
C ALA A 21 4.10 -3.13 1.57
N VAL A 22 4.04 -4.25 0.85
CA VAL A 22 3.40 -4.37 -0.47
C VAL A 22 2.23 -5.32 -0.37
N GLY A 23 1.04 -4.78 -0.17
CA GLY A 23 -0.21 -5.53 -0.15
C GLY A 23 -1.18 -5.00 -1.19
N GLN A 24 -1.14 -5.53 -2.41
CA GLN A 24 -2.05 -5.13 -3.48
C GLN A 24 -3.41 -5.80 -3.31
N PRO A 25 -4.52 -5.03 -3.28
CA PRO A 25 -5.83 -5.62 -3.15
C PRO A 25 -6.25 -6.37 -4.42
N ILE A 26 -6.82 -7.54 -4.20
CA ILE A 26 -7.46 -8.36 -5.23
C ILE A 26 -8.94 -8.47 -4.89
N ILE A 27 -9.81 -8.03 -5.78
CA ILE A 27 -11.26 -8.13 -5.61
C ILE A 27 -11.81 -9.11 -6.66
N ARG A 28 -12.40 -10.22 -6.20
CA ARG A 28 -12.96 -11.28 -7.06
C ARG A 28 -11.96 -11.79 -8.12
N GLY A 29 -10.69 -11.95 -7.73
CA GLY A 29 -9.62 -12.40 -8.61
C GLY A 29 -9.08 -11.32 -9.58
N MET A 30 -9.52 -10.08 -9.46
CA MET A 30 -9.05 -8.95 -10.27
C MET A 30 -8.16 -8.03 -9.46
N SER A 31 -7.05 -7.58 -10.05
CA SER A 31 -6.04 -6.71 -9.42
C SER A 31 -5.55 -5.63 -10.40
N GLY A 32 -4.63 -4.81 -9.95
CA GLY A 32 -3.98 -3.76 -10.74
C GLY A 32 -4.99 -2.72 -11.27
N PRO A 33 -4.96 -2.37 -12.57
CA PRO A 33 -5.81 -1.31 -13.13
C PRO A 33 -7.31 -1.56 -13.01
N ARG A 34 -7.74 -2.82 -12.74
CA ARG A 34 -9.14 -3.22 -12.60
C ARG A 34 -9.71 -2.96 -11.22
N VAL A 35 -8.86 -2.76 -10.23
CA VAL A 35 -9.20 -2.38 -8.85
C VAL A 35 -8.52 -1.07 -8.55
N LYS A 36 -9.29 -0.03 -8.25
CA LYS A 36 -8.71 1.27 -7.94
C LYS A 36 -8.89 1.64 -6.48
N ILE A 37 -7.86 2.27 -5.95
CA ILE A 37 -7.89 2.86 -4.64
C ILE A 37 -8.24 4.34 -4.80
N LEU A 38 -9.24 4.77 -4.05
CA LEU A 38 -9.68 6.15 -3.95
C LEU A 38 -9.35 6.67 -2.55
N LYS A 39 -9.05 7.93 -2.47
CA LYS A 39 -8.94 8.68 -1.21
C LYS A 39 -9.98 9.79 -1.24
N ASN A 40 -10.91 9.77 -0.29
CA ASN A 40 -12.04 10.72 -0.21
C ASN A 40 -12.80 10.87 -1.55
N GLY A 41 -13.05 9.75 -2.23
CA GLY A 41 -13.75 9.71 -3.51
C GLY A 41 -12.90 10.08 -4.73
N MET A 42 -11.66 10.48 -4.57
CA MET A 42 -10.73 10.81 -5.64
C MET A 42 -9.79 9.63 -5.92
N VAL A 43 -9.58 9.31 -7.20
CA VAL A 43 -8.66 8.23 -7.58
C VAL A 43 -7.25 8.57 -7.14
N ASN A 44 -6.69 7.72 -6.28
CA ASN A 44 -5.28 7.79 -5.93
C ASN A 44 -4.44 7.37 -7.15
N ARG A 45 -3.62 8.29 -7.65
CA ARG A 45 -2.75 8.06 -8.82
C ARG A 45 -1.30 7.96 -8.34
N ASP A 46 -0.96 6.82 -7.80
CA ASP A 46 0.41 6.49 -7.43
C ASP A 46 0.97 5.38 -8.32
N VAL A 47 2.23 5.06 -8.14
CA VAL A 47 2.93 3.99 -8.86
C VAL A 47 2.39 2.60 -8.54
N SER A 48 1.69 2.41 -7.43
CA SER A 48 1.12 1.11 -7.05
C SER A 48 0.06 0.62 -8.05
N GLY A 49 -0.55 1.52 -8.81
CA GLY A 49 -1.46 1.17 -9.90
C GLY A 49 -0.78 0.56 -11.13
N LEU A 50 0.54 0.61 -11.23
CA LEU A 50 1.31 0.10 -12.38
C LEU A 50 1.71 -1.36 -12.26
N GLY A 51 1.93 -1.86 -11.04
CA GLY A 51 2.36 -3.22 -10.80
C GLY A 51 2.03 -3.70 -9.38
N ALA A 52 1.93 -5.02 -9.22
CA ALA A 52 1.56 -5.63 -7.95
C ALA A 52 2.68 -5.59 -6.90
N ASP A 53 3.88 -5.27 -7.31
CA ASP A 53 5.11 -5.19 -6.53
C ASP A 53 5.40 -3.79 -5.96
N HIS A 54 4.53 -2.83 -6.24
CA HIS A 54 4.69 -1.48 -5.74
C HIS A 54 3.95 -1.25 -4.43
N LEU A 55 4.56 -0.44 -3.57
CA LEU A 55 4.00 -0.02 -2.29
C LEU A 55 2.70 0.77 -2.51
N ASN A 56 1.66 0.45 -1.76
CA ASN A 56 0.48 1.29 -1.66
C ASN A 56 0.72 2.40 -0.63
N ASP A 57 0.86 3.63 -1.09
CA ASP A 57 1.02 4.80 -0.23
C ASP A 57 -0.34 5.26 0.33
N VAL A 58 -0.91 4.43 1.20
CA VAL A 58 -2.15 4.77 1.92
C VAL A 58 -1.85 4.77 3.41
N ASP A 59 -1.88 5.95 4.01
CA ASP A 59 -1.76 6.08 5.45
C ASP A 59 -3.05 5.64 6.14
N LEU A 60 -2.96 4.63 7.00
CA LEU A 60 -4.09 4.08 7.75
C LEU A 60 -4.29 4.72 9.13
N ASN A 61 -3.40 5.58 9.59
CA ASN A 61 -3.44 6.08 10.97
C ASN A 61 -4.55 7.11 11.24
N ASP A 62 -5.06 7.75 10.20
CA ASP A 62 -6.11 8.77 10.29
C ASP A 62 -7.36 8.41 9.47
N ILE A 63 -7.57 7.12 9.25
CA ILE A 63 -8.72 6.61 8.51
C ILE A 63 -9.94 6.57 9.43
N GLU A 64 -11.05 7.10 8.92
CA GLU A 64 -12.35 6.96 9.53
C GLU A 64 -13.11 5.75 8.99
N GLN A 65 -12.99 5.48 7.69
CA GLN A 65 -13.76 4.45 7.03
C GLN A 65 -13.04 3.90 5.80
N ILE A 66 -13.20 2.59 5.54
CA ILE A 66 -12.83 1.95 4.27
C ILE A 66 -14.11 1.42 3.64
N GLU A 67 -14.40 1.89 2.42
CA GLU A 67 -15.55 1.48 1.64
C GLU A 67 -15.11 0.58 0.49
N ILE A 68 -15.71 -0.60 0.36
CA ILE A 68 -15.39 -1.54 -0.73
C ILE A 68 -16.62 -1.70 -1.62
N VAL A 69 -16.56 -1.18 -2.84
CA VAL A 69 -17.61 -1.33 -3.85
C VAL A 69 -17.20 -2.36 -4.88
N LYS A 70 -17.96 -3.44 -4.99
CA LYS A 70 -17.66 -4.60 -5.83
C LYS A 70 -18.55 -4.66 -7.05
N GLY A 71 -17.97 -5.01 -8.20
CA GLY A 71 -18.68 -5.25 -9.43
C GLY A 71 -19.03 -3.99 -10.21
N PRO A 72 -20.04 -4.02 -11.11
CA PRO A 72 -20.29 -2.95 -12.08
C PRO A 72 -20.59 -1.57 -11.47
N SER A 73 -21.09 -1.53 -10.24
CA SER A 73 -21.34 -0.26 -9.52
C SER A 73 -20.09 0.58 -9.32
N SER A 74 -18.91 -0.06 -9.33
CA SER A 74 -17.63 0.65 -9.22
C SER A 74 -17.35 1.59 -10.40
N LEU A 75 -17.94 1.35 -11.56
CA LEU A 75 -17.81 2.21 -12.75
C LEU A 75 -18.42 3.61 -12.55
N LEU A 76 -19.30 3.77 -11.57
CA LEU A 76 -19.86 5.09 -11.22
C LEU A 76 -18.80 5.99 -10.57
N TYR A 77 -17.77 5.41 -9.98
CA TYR A 77 -16.74 6.14 -9.25
C TYR A 77 -15.46 6.36 -10.05
N ALA A 78 -15.09 5.39 -10.90
CA ALA A 78 -13.90 5.52 -11.71
C ALA A 78 -13.95 4.63 -12.97
N ASN A 79 -13.38 5.11 -14.06
CA ASN A 79 -13.32 4.37 -15.31
C ASN A 79 -12.39 3.13 -15.19
N GLY A 80 -12.82 2.02 -15.79
CA GLY A 80 -12.03 0.79 -15.90
C GLY A 80 -12.02 -0.07 -14.63
N THR A 81 -12.83 0.22 -13.62
CA THR A 81 -12.90 -0.48 -12.34
C THR A 81 -13.86 -1.65 -12.34
N ILE A 82 -13.66 -2.61 -13.25
CA ILE A 82 -14.57 -3.78 -13.37
C ILE A 82 -14.50 -4.68 -12.13
N GLY A 83 -13.33 -4.77 -11.48
CA GLY A 83 -13.13 -5.55 -10.26
C GLY A 83 -13.79 -4.94 -9.05
N GLY A 84 -13.65 -3.65 -8.90
CA GLY A 84 -14.14 -2.89 -7.76
C GLY A 84 -13.31 -1.66 -7.45
N ILE A 85 -13.71 -0.96 -6.42
CA ILE A 85 -12.96 0.15 -5.83
C ILE A 85 -12.83 -0.05 -4.33
N ILE A 86 -11.78 0.52 -3.78
CA ILE A 86 -11.57 0.68 -2.35
C ILE A 86 -11.44 2.19 -2.10
N ASN A 87 -12.41 2.77 -1.41
CA ASN A 87 -12.37 4.18 -1.05
C ASN A 87 -11.96 4.31 0.42
N VAL A 88 -10.84 4.95 0.65
CA VAL A 88 -10.32 5.25 1.98
C VAL A 88 -10.78 6.65 2.32
N VAL A 89 -11.54 6.76 3.39
CA VAL A 89 -12.06 8.04 3.90
C VAL A 89 -11.26 8.43 5.11
N ASP A 90 -10.66 9.59 5.07
CA ASP A 90 -9.97 10.23 6.20
C ASP A 90 -10.63 11.57 6.55
N ASP A 91 -10.30 12.10 7.71
CA ASP A 91 -10.76 13.40 8.18
C ASP A 91 -9.71 14.51 7.91
N CYS A 92 -8.91 14.35 6.87
CA CYS A 92 -7.89 15.36 6.54
C CYS A 92 -8.51 16.73 6.18
N ILE A 93 -9.69 16.69 5.53
CA ILE A 93 -10.47 17.88 5.19
C ILE A 93 -11.85 17.71 5.85
N SER A 94 -11.98 18.21 7.07
CA SER A 94 -13.24 18.12 7.81
C SER A 94 -14.29 19.07 7.23
N ALA A 95 -15.50 18.54 7.00
CA ALA A 95 -16.66 19.33 6.57
C ALA A 95 -17.30 20.14 7.71
N ILE A 96 -16.94 19.83 8.94
CA ILE A 96 -17.46 20.49 10.15
C ILE A 96 -16.31 21.05 10.98
N ASN A 97 -16.61 22.04 11.80
CA ASN A 97 -15.61 22.57 12.72
C ASN A 97 -15.32 21.58 13.83
N TYR A 98 -14.04 21.39 14.16
CA TYR A 98 -13.66 20.60 15.33
C TYR A 98 -14.15 21.30 16.59
N GLU A 99 -14.83 20.57 17.45
CA GLU A 99 -15.35 21.12 18.72
C GLU A 99 -14.26 21.20 19.80
N LEU A 100 -13.34 20.24 19.79
CA LEU A 100 -12.25 20.12 20.77
C LEU A 100 -10.93 19.83 20.07
N PRO A 101 -9.81 20.28 20.65
CA PRO A 101 -8.50 19.86 20.18
C PRO A 101 -8.31 18.36 20.39
N GLU A 102 -7.77 17.69 19.38
CA GLU A 102 -7.45 16.28 19.41
C GLU A 102 -5.97 16.08 19.13
N LEU A 103 -5.31 15.26 19.94
CA LEU A 103 -3.93 14.82 19.73
C LEU A 103 -3.88 13.31 19.75
N LYS A 104 -3.43 12.73 18.63
CA LYS A 104 -3.12 11.30 18.53
C LYS A 104 -1.61 11.13 18.40
N VAL A 105 -1.04 10.23 19.21
CA VAL A 105 0.37 9.84 19.12
C VAL A 105 0.41 8.33 19.15
N GLY A 106 1.17 7.73 18.26
CA GLY A 106 1.33 6.28 18.21
C GLY A 106 2.73 5.84 17.83
N TYR A 107 3.05 4.63 18.28
CA TYR A 107 4.26 3.92 17.93
C TYR A 107 3.89 2.46 17.63
N GLU A 108 4.29 1.96 16.48
CA GLU A 108 4.02 0.61 16.01
C GLU A 108 5.36 -0.08 15.68
N THR A 109 5.49 -1.34 16.02
CA THR A 109 6.62 -2.18 15.63
C THR A 109 6.13 -3.41 14.88
N GLN A 110 6.91 -3.85 13.91
CA GLN A 110 6.67 -5.07 13.14
C GLN A 110 7.85 -6.01 13.31
N SER A 111 7.61 -7.20 13.87
CA SER A 111 8.67 -8.20 14.10
C SER A 111 9.07 -8.95 12.83
N VAL A 112 8.26 -8.92 11.79
CA VAL A 112 8.53 -9.63 10.52
C VAL A 112 9.72 -9.04 9.76
N ASN A 113 9.93 -7.73 9.88
CA ASN A 113 10.93 -6.98 9.13
C ASN A 113 11.67 -5.98 9.99
N ASP A 114 11.67 -6.17 11.32
CA ASP A 114 12.24 -5.21 12.28
C ASP A 114 11.83 -3.76 12.01
N GLY A 115 10.62 -3.59 11.47
CA GLY A 115 10.08 -2.29 11.10
C GLY A 115 9.52 -1.53 12.28
N SER A 116 9.60 -0.21 12.21
CA SER A 116 8.97 0.69 13.17
C SER A 116 8.27 1.84 12.48
N SER A 117 7.20 2.31 13.09
CA SER A 117 6.46 3.48 12.64
C SER A 117 6.08 4.33 13.83
N GLU A 118 6.30 5.61 13.72
CA GLU A 118 5.87 6.60 14.69
C GLU A 118 5.03 7.67 14.02
N PHE A 119 3.98 8.11 14.69
CA PHE A 119 3.13 9.16 14.16
C PHE A 119 2.61 10.08 15.24
N ILE A 120 2.35 11.31 14.83
CA ILE A 120 1.64 12.32 15.60
C ILE A 120 0.62 13.00 14.69
N ASN A 121 -0.61 13.12 15.16
CA ASN A 121 -1.66 13.87 14.49
C ASN A 121 -2.29 14.84 15.48
N PHE A 122 -2.45 16.08 15.07
CA PHE A 122 -3.06 17.15 15.86
C PHE A 122 -4.14 17.83 15.05
N LYS A 123 -5.35 17.91 15.62
CA LYS A 123 -6.50 18.60 15.04
C LYS A 123 -7.01 19.65 16.01
N ASN A 124 -7.34 20.82 15.51
CA ASN A 124 -7.97 21.87 16.31
C ASN A 124 -8.72 22.87 15.43
N ASN A 125 -9.63 23.60 16.04
CA ASN A 125 -10.31 24.74 15.43
C ASN A 125 -9.88 26.05 16.10
N PHE A 126 -9.43 27.00 15.32
CA PHE A 126 -9.09 28.33 15.74
C PHE A 126 -10.04 29.34 15.09
N ASN A 127 -11.06 29.79 15.83
CA ASN A 127 -12.02 30.81 15.39
C ASN A 127 -12.66 30.48 14.00
N GLY A 128 -13.06 29.25 13.79
CA GLY A 128 -13.69 28.81 12.56
C GLY A 128 -12.72 28.26 11.49
N PHE A 129 -11.41 28.28 11.75
CA PHE A 129 -10.41 27.64 10.90
C PHE A 129 -10.01 26.28 11.47
N ASN A 130 -10.34 25.22 10.78
CA ASN A 130 -9.84 23.89 11.09
C ASN A 130 -8.38 23.78 10.71
N VAL A 131 -7.55 23.30 11.62
CA VAL A 131 -6.14 22.99 11.40
C VAL A 131 -5.94 21.51 11.69
N ASN A 132 -5.39 20.79 10.71
CA ASN A 132 -4.96 19.42 10.86
C ASN A 132 -3.48 19.35 10.53
N PHE A 133 -2.68 18.80 11.45
CA PHE A 133 -1.26 18.56 11.28
C PHE A 133 -0.98 17.09 11.55
N GLY A 134 -0.41 16.40 10.56
CA GLY A 134 0.04 15.01 10.66
C GLY A 134 1.52 14.89 10.35
N TYR A 135 2.21 14.10 11.15
CA TYR A 135 3.57 13.63 10.87
C TYR A 135 3.63 12.13 11.09
N LYS A 136 4.28 11.44 10.17
CA LYS A 136 4.56 10.02 10.27
C LYS A 136 5.97 9.74 9.76
N ASN A 137 6.70 8.92 10.49
CA ASN A 137 7.94 8.32 10.04
C ASN A 137 7.82 6.80 10.11
N THR A 138 8.21 6.11 9.05
CA THR A 138 8.19 4.65 8.99
C THR A 138 9.52 4.16 8.45
N GLU A 139 10.13 3.25 9.18
CA GLU A 139 11.35 2.56 8.79
C GLU A 139 11.06 1.07 8.65
N PHE A 140 11.52 0.49 7.55
CA PHE A 140 11.45 -0.95 7.30
C PHE A 140 12.85 -1.52 7.34
N GLY A 141 13.05 -2.55 8.16
CA GLY A 141 14.24 -3.39 8.11
C GLY A 141 14.12 -4.50 7.06
N ASN A 142 15.12 -5.34 7.02
CA ASN A 142 15.11 -6.52 6.18
C ASN A 142 14.29 -7.63 6.85
N TYR A 143 13.70 -8.50 6.05
CA TYR A 143 13.09 -9.73 6.56
C TYR A 143 13.89 -10.94 6.12
N ASP A 144 13.88 -11.95 6.96
CA ASP A 144 14.60 -13.21 6.71
C ASP A 144 13.85 -14.04 5.68
N ILE A 145 14.56 -14.45 4.64
CA ILE A 145 14.06 -15.41 3.66
C ILE A 145 14.53 -16.80 4.05
N PRO A 146 13.64 -17.80 4.12
CA PRO A 146 14.05 -19.17 4.43
C PRO A 146 15.10 -19.67 3.47
N ASN A 147 16.09 -20.42 4.01
CA ASN A 147 17.14 -21.02 3.20
C ASN A 147 16.55 -21.91 2.10
N GLY A 148 16.98 -21.71 0.86
CA GLY A 148 16.50 -22.43 -0.31
C GLY A 148 15.28 -21.81 -1.02
N ALA A 149 14.78 -20.66 -0.56
CA ALA A 149 13.71 -19.93 -1.24
C ALA A 149 14.21 -19.12 -2.44
N ILE A 150 15.51 -18.83 -2.50
CA ILE A 150 16.13 -18.17 -3.65
C ILE A 150 16.69 -19.24 -4.56
N MET A 151 16.17 -19.36 -5.78
CA MET A 151 16.82 -20.10 -6.85
C MET A 151 17.99 -19.25 -7.34
N HIS A 152 19.22 -19.72 -7.08
CA HIS A 152 20.36 -19.19 -7.80
C HIS A 152 20.32 -19.80 -9.20
N GLU A 153 20.09 -19.00 -10.22
CA GLU A 153 20.47 -19.38 -11.58
C GLU A 153 21.99 -19.47 -11.57
N GLU A 154 22.52 -20.69 -11.66
CA GLU A 154 23.92 -20.89 -11.97
C GLU A 154 24.12 -20.31 -13.38
N GLU A 155 24.75 -19.15 -13.47
CA GLU A 155 25.26 -18.64 -14.74
C GLU A 155 26.35 -19.66 -15.19
N ASP A 156 25.98 -20.56 -16.11
CA ASP A 156 26.93 -21.37 -16.84
C ASP A 156 27.86 -20.41 -17.62
N HIS A 157 28.96 -20.06 -17.03
CA HIS A 157 30.09 -19.46 -17.74
C HIS A 157 30.65 -20.54 -18.70
N ASP A 158 30.13 -20.59 -19.91
CA ASP A 158 30.78 -21.29 -21.01
C ASP A 158 32.15 -20.64 -21.21
N ASP A 159 33.14 -21.31 -20.65
CA ASP A 159 34.58 -21.03 -20.85
C ASP A 159 34.90 -21.34 -22.31
N HIS A 160 34.76 -20.38 -23.20
CA HIS A 160 35.25 -20.46 -24.57
C HIS A 160 36.77 -20.45 -24.53
N GLY A 161 37.35 -21.64 -24.46
CA GLY A 161 38.79 -21.87 -24.63
C GLY A 161 39.23 -21.32 -25.99
N ASP A 162 40.12 -20.31 -25.93
CA ASP A 162 40.88 -19.81 -27.06
C ASP A 162 41.77 -20.97 -27.61
N GLU A 163 41.38 -21.58 -28.73
CA GLU A 163 42.26 -22.43 -29.53
C GLU A 163 43.21 -21.54 -30.31
N ASP A 164 44.46 -21.45 -29.81
CA ASP A 164 45.60 -20.90 -30.56
C ASP A 164 45.87 -21.76 -31.79
N HIS A 165 45.51 -21.27 -32.97
CA HIS A 165 46.01 -21.78 -34.24
C HIS A 165 47.33 -21.10 -34.54
N HIS A 166 48.44 -21.85 -34.29
CA HIS A 166 49.72 -21.65 -34.91
C HIS A 166 49.66 -22.33 -36.29
N ASP A 167 49.72 -21.55 -37.33
CA ASP A 167 50.09 -21.99 -38.67
C ASP A 167 51.45 -21.46 -39.05
N GLU A 168 52.23 -22.40 -39.61
CA GLU A 168 53.59 -22.23 -40.18
C GLU A 168 53.60 -21.38 -41.50
#